data_bc6fa8c8fa8089148930b447c59fe0a4
#
_entry.id   bc6fa8c8fa8089148930b447c59fe0a4
#
_cell.length_a   1.000
_cell.length_b   1.000
_cell.length_c   1.000
_cell.angle_alpha   90.00
_cell.angle_beta   90.00
_cell.angle_gamma   90.00
#
_symmetry.space_group_name_H-M   'P 1'
#
loop_
_entity.id
_entity.type
_entity.pdbx_description
1 polymer ?
#
loop_
_entity_poly.entity_id
_entity_poly.type
_entity_poly.pdbx_seq_one_letter_code
_entity_poly.pdbx_strand_id
1 'polypeptide(L)'
;MKYFLKSIKAMGAAIALSSSSLALSQASSLAGLLDLDENDRVSESEEYQARVSEFEQNAARQQEILDTTNNRIVEQEDLQVQLSDQFEANEIIIADKREVLRDRRGDLNELFGTLQGVAGDFLSNFQNSLISAQYSGRTEALDEIIQRAGSTIEQLNVDEMERFWFFMHQELTESGRVVSYTGDVTLPNGDTASRSITRIGAFNAVSDGEYLSYSGDIGHLQVLPRQPDAGIMASASALQGASSGFTKVGIDPTGGVGGQVLANLVNFPTVEEQVRNNSGVIGFIIIGVGVVGILLGFLRLLLLSLTSIKVRGQI
;
A
#
# COMPACT_ATOMS: atom_id res chain seq x y z
N MET A 1 -48.37 6.48 -6.64
CA MET A 1 -49.67 5.84 -6.42
C MET A 1 -50.90 6.80 -6.54
N LYS A 2 -50.79 8.02 -7.03
CA LYS A 2 -51.89 9.01 -7.22
C LYS A 2 -52.32 9.23 -8.68
N TYR A 3 -51.65 8.62 -9.65
CA TYR A 3 -51.94 8.82 -11.08
C TYR A 3 -52.65 7.64 -11.75
N PHE A 4 -52.83 6.52 -11.04
CA PHE A 4 -53.46 5.31 -11.61
C PHE A 4 -54.99 5.26 -11.37
N LEU A 5 -55.52 6.07 -10.46
CA LEU A 5 -56.94 6.09 -10.16
C LEU A 5 -57.80 7.06 -11.01
N LYS A 6 -57.14 7.90 -11.87
CA LYS A 6 -57.89 8.87 -12.70
C LYS A 6 -58.27 8.38 -14.08
N SER A 7 -57.68 7.28 -14.57
CA SER A 7 -57.94 6.78 -15.93
C SER A 7 -59.13 5.77 -16.01
N ILE A 8 -59.56 5.22 -14.89
CA ILE A 8 -60.69 4.22 -14.86
C ILE A 8 -62.08 4.88 -14.85
N LYS A 9 -62.19 6.15 -14.40
CA LYS A 9 -63.49 6.83 -14.39
C LYS A 9 -63.92 7.43 -15.72
N ALA A 10 -63.07 7.54 -16.72
CA ALA A 10 -63.38 8.15 -18.01
C ALA A 10 -63.85 7.15 -19.09
N MET A 11 -63.63 5.85 -18.88
CA MET A 11 -63.97 4.83 -19.88
C MET A 11 -65.32 4.15 -19.68
N GLY A 12 -65.99 4.36 -18.53
CA GLY A 12 -67.31 3.79 -18.24
C GLY A 12 -68.50 4.60 -18.76
N ALA A 13 -68.31 5.87 -19.15
CA ALA A 13 -69.42 6.75 -19.52
C ALA A 13 -69.66 6.87 -21.04
N ALA A 14 -68.79 6.34 -21.88
CA ALA A 14 -68.87 6.50 -23.36
C ALA A 14 -69.61 5.35 -24.09
N ILE A 15 -69.88 4.24 -23.42
CA ILE A 15 -70.48 3.04 -24.09
C ILE A 15 -72.02 3.00 -23.93
N ALA A 16 -72.58 3.81 -23.02
CA ALA A 16 -74.04 3.75 -22.74
C ALA A 16 -74.95 4.64 -23.62
N LEU A 17 -74.39 5.40 -24.58
CA LEU A 17 -75.13 6.35 -25.37
C LEU A 17 -75.29 6.01 -26.87
N SER A 18 -74.76 4.91 -27.34
CA SER A 18 -74.78 4.58 -28.78
C SER A 18 -75.71 3.45 -29.19
N SER A 19 -76.45 2.84 -28.26
CA SER A 19 -77.34 1.69 -28.59
C SER A 19 -78.81 1.96 -28.60
N SER A 20 -79.24 3.20 -28.31
CA SER A 20 -80.67 3.50 -28.20
C SER A 20 -81.38 4.08 -29.47
N SER A 21 -80.64 4.19 -30.59
CA SER A 21 -81.23 4.87 -31.78
C SER A 21 -81.54 3.98 -32.99
N LEU A 22 -81.30 2.65 -32.91
CA LEU A 22 -81.53 1.75 -34.04
C LEU A 22 -82.72 0.79 -33.94
N ALA A 23 -83.44 0.76 -32.82
CA ALA A 23 -84.59 -0.19 -32.60
C ALA A 23 -85.96 0.33 -32.97
N LEU A 24 -86.12 1.58 -33.44
CA LEU A 24 -87.42 2.17 -33.67
C LEU A 24 -87.97 2.06 -35.09
N SER A 25 -87.34 1.36 -36.00
CA SER A 25 -87.78 1.35 -37.40
C SER A 25 -88.37 0.02 -37.95
N GLN A 26 -88.66 -1.01 -37.12
CA GLN A 26 -89.16 -2.29 -37.62
C GLN A 26 -90.42 -2.87 -36.93
N ALA A 27 -91.13 -2.12 -36.13
CA ALA A 27 -92.41 -2.62 -35.58
C ALA A 27 -93.60 -2.08 -36.36
N SER A 28 -94.03 -2.83 -37.39
CA SER A 28 -95.21 -2.49 -38.19
C SER A 28 -96.58 -3.06 -37.66
N SER A 29 -96.59 -3.72 -36.48
CA SER A 29 -97.76 -4.19 -35.81
C SER A 29 -97.64 -4.25 -34.28
N LEU A 30 -98.76 -4.14 -33.58
CA LEU A 30 -98.85 -4.19 -32.09
C LEU A 30 -98.21 -5.52 -31.55
N ALA A 31 -98.35 -6.65 -32.32
CA ALA A 31 -97.77 -7.94 -32.01
C ALA A 31 -96.23 -7.92 -32.09
N GLY A 32 -95.67 -7.17 -33.03
CA GLY A 32 -94.19 -7.06 -33.17
C GLY A 32 -93.57 -6.16 -32.06
N LEU A 33 -94.30 -5.23 -31.52
CA LEU A 33 -93.88 -4.44 -30.36
C LEU A 33 -93.92 -5.27 -29.07
N LEU A 34 -94.88 -6.17 -28.92
CA LEU A 34 -94.97 -7.07 -27.77
C LEU A 34 -93.86 -8.11 -27.78
N ASP A 35 -93.53 -8.63 -28.98
CA ASP A 35 -92.44 -9.59 -29.13
C ASP A 35 -91.03 -8.96 -28.88
N LEU A 36 -90.90 -7.68 -29.23
CA LEU A 36 -89.66 -6.92 -28.91
C LEU A 36 -89.57 -6.63 -27.41
N ASP A 37 -90.69 -6.24 -26.73
CA ASP A 37 -90.70 -5.99 -25.29
C ASP A 37 -90.38 -7.26 -24.47
N GLU A 38 -90.91 -8.42 -24.95
CA GLU A 38 -90.65 -9.73 -24.31
C GLU A 38 -89.22 -10.17 -24.50
N ASN A 39 -88.67 -9.97 -25.67
CA ASN A 39 -87.22 -10.26 -25.96
C ASN A 39 -86.33 -9.29 -25.20
N ASP A 40 -86.62 -8.02 -25.14
CA ASP A 40 -85.86 -7.04 -24.37
C ASP A 40 -85.95 -7.35 -22.87
N ARG A 41 -87.07 -7.77 -22.31
CA ARG A 41 -87.22 -8.20 -20.90
C ARG A 41 -86.36 -9.45 -20.60
N VAL A 42 -86.36 -10.44 -21.53
CA VAL A 42 -85.51 -11.64 -21.37
C VAL A 42 -84.08 -11.25 -21.41
N SER A 43 -83.65 -10.48 -22.41
CA SER A 43 -82.32 -9.95 -22.55
C SER A 43 -81.83 -9.11 -21.34
N GLU A 44 -82.63 -8.19 -20.85
CA GLU A 44 -82.35 -7.43 -19.61
C GLU A 44 -82.22 -8.34 -18.38
N SER A 45 -83.10 -9.37 -18.29
CA SER A 45 -83.03 -10.34 -17.21
C SER A 45 -81.72 -11.16 -17.24
N GLU A 46 -81.37 -11.63 -18.41
CA GLU A 46 -80.09 -12.38 -18.60
C GLU A 46 -78.88 -11.49 -18.31
N GLU A 47 -78.87 -10.26 -18.82
CA GLU A 47 -77.77 -9.30 -18.55
C GLU A 47 -77.67 -8.92 -17.07
N TYR A 48 -78.85 -8.75 -16.39
CA TYR A 48 -78.88 -8.52 -14.96
C TYR A 48 -78.33 -9.70 -14.18
N GLN A 49 -78.72 -10.93 -14.51
CA GLN A 49 -78.21 -12.12 -13.85
C GLN A 49 -76.65 -12.30 -14.12
N ALA A 50 -76.22 -12.00 -15.32
CA ALA A 50 -74.79 -12.01 -15.62
C ALA A 50 -74.01 -11.01 -14.79
N ARG A 51 -74.52 -9.77 -14.66
CA ARG A 51 -73.90 -8.73 -13.81
C ARG A 51 -73.91 -9.09 -12.33
N VAL A 52 -74.99 -9.69 -11.83
CA VAL A 52 -75.05 -10.16 -10.43
C VAL A 52 -74.03 -11.26 -10.20
N SER A 53 -73.97 -12.26 -11.13
CA SER A 53 -72.97 -13.33 -11.03
C SER A 53 -71.52 -12.81 -11.09
N GLU A 54 -71.25 -11.86 -11.97
CA GLU A 54 -69.91 -11.21 -12.06
C GLU A 54 -69.61 -10.43 -10.77
N PHE A 55 -70.60 -9.72 -10.23
CA PHE A 55 -70.39 -9.00 -8.96
C PHE A 55 -70.12 -9.96 -7.81
N GLU A 56 -70.88 -11.06 -7.69
CA GLU A 56 -70.66 -12.07 -6.65
C GLU A 56 -69.28 -12.75 -6.79
N GLN A 57 -68.87 -13.09 -8.01
CA GLN A 57 -67.56 -13.66 -8.27
C GLN A 57 -66.45 -12.68 -7.94
N ASN A 58 -66.61 -11.40 -8.28
CA ASN A 58 -65.65 -10.37 -7.95
C ASN A 58 -65.60 -10.09 -6.42
N ALA A 59 -66.74 -10.11 -5.74
CA ALA A 59 -66.79 -9.99 -4.29
C ALA A 59 -66.13 -11.18 -3.58
N ALA A 60 -66.40 -12.41 -4.01
CA ALA A 60 -65.74 -13.61 -3.50
C ALA A 60 -64.21 -13.56 -3.72
N ARG A 61 -63.76 -13.14 -4.92
CA ARG A 61 -62.34 -13.01 -5.26
C ARG A 61 -61.67 -11.92 -4.42
N GLN A 62 -62.34 -10.78 -4.16
CA GLN A 62 -61.84 -9.74 -3.29
C GLN A 62 -61.70 -10.22 -1.84
N GLN A 63 -62.67 -11.02 -1.36
CA GLN A 63 -62.59 -11.62 -0.04
C GLN A 63 -61.40 -12.59 0.08
N GLU A 64 -61.21 -13.47 -0.92
CA GLU A 64 -60.08 -14.38 -0.95
C GLU A 64 -58.73 -13.64 -0.96
N ILE A 65 -58.62 -12.55 -1.74
CA ILE A 65 -57.40 -11.70 -1.75
C ILE A 65 -57.18 -11.07 -0.38
N LEU A 66 -58.27 -10.61 0.25
CA LEU A 66 -58.20 -9.98 1.56
C LEU A 66 -57.76 -10.96 2.65
N ASP A 67 -58.35 -12.17 2.64
CA ASP A 67 -57.97 -13.24 3.58
C ASP A 67 -56.54 -13.68 3.37
N THR A 68 -56.12 -13.86 2.10
CA THR A 68 -54.74 -14.21 1.76
C THR A 68 -53.77 -13.12 2.20
N THR A 69 -54.13 -11.85 2.00
CA THR A 69 -53.29 -10.72 2.40
C THR A 69 -53.18 -10.62 3.92
N ASN A 70 -54.29 -10.80 4.64
CA ASN A 70 -54.27 -10.81 6.10
C ASN A 70 -53.41 -11.95 6.66
N ASN A 71 -53.51 -13.15 6.10
CA ASN A 71 -52.65 -14.27 6.51
C ASN A 71 -51.18 -13.94 6.28
N ARG A 72 -50.83 -13.34 5.15
CA ARG A 72 -49.47 -12.91 4.88
C ARG A 72 -48.96 -11.81 5.83
N ILE A 73 -49.87 -10.90 6.24
CA ILE A 73 -49.51 -9.89 7.24
C ILE A 73 -49.18 -10.57 8.56
N VAL A 74 -50.01 -11.51 9.03
CA VAL A 74 -49.78 -12.24 10.28
C VAL A 74 -48.45 -13.03 10.20
N GLU A 75 -48.22 -13.73 9.09
CA GLU A 75 -46.93 -14.45 8.87
C GLU A 75 -45.74 -13.50 8.92
N GLN A 76 -45.86 -12.30 8.33
CA GLN A 76 -44.76 -11.32 8.34
C GLN A 76 -44.55 -10.70 9.72
N GLU A 77 -45.62 -10.47 10.47
CA GLU A 77 -45.55 -9.98 11.84
C GLU A 77 -44.90 -11.01 12.77
N ASP A 78 -45.27 -12.30 12.64
CA ASP A 78 -44.65 -13.38 13.39
C ASP A 78 -43.14 -13.54 13.04
N LEU A 79 -42.82 -13.47 11.75
CA LEU A 79 -41.44 -13.48 11.29
C LEU A 79 -40.62 -12.28 11.80
N GLN A 80 -41.25 -11.09 11.82
CA GLN A 80 -40.62 -9.89 12.35
C GLN A 80 -40.28 -10.05 13.84
N VAL A 81 -41.19 -10.60 14.63
CA VAL A 81 -40.97 -10.88 16.05
C VAL A 81 -39.83 -11.86 16.23
N GLN A 82 -39.85 -12.98 15.48
CA GLN A 82 -38.73 -13.98 15.54
C GLN A 82 -37.40 -13.39 15.16
N LEU A 83 -37.34 -12.58 14.11
CA LEU A 83 -36.09 -11.92 13.69
C LEU A 83 -35.61 -10.88 14.71
N SER A 84 -36.54 -10.17 15.35
CA SER A 84 -36.22 -9.22 16.40
C SER A 84 -35.63 -9.91 17.62
N ASP A 85 -36.24 -11.03 18.05
CA ASP A 85 -35.74 -11.84 19.17
C ASP A 85 -34.35 -12.44 18.86
N GLN A 86 -34.15 -12.91 17.62
CA GLN A 86 -32.84 -13.40 17.19
C GLN A 86 -31.80 -12.27 17.14
N PHE A 87 -32.18 -11.10 16.68
CA PHE A 87 -31.28 -9.94 16.65
C PHE A 87 -30.84 -9.57 18.06
N GLU A 88 -31.78 -9.47 19.02
CA GLU A 88 -31.49 -9.15 20.40
C GLU A 88 -30.59 -10.21 21.04
N ALA A 89 -30.89 -11.50 20.83
CA ALA A 89 -30.04 -12.60 21.31
C ALA A 89 -28.62 -12.56 20.72
N ASN A 90 -28.49 -12.25 19.42
CA ASN A 90 -27.20 -12.10 18.76
C ASN A 90 -26.41 -10.90 19.31
N GLU A 91 -27.06 -9.77 19.57
CA GLU A 91 -26.43 -8.58 20.17
C GLU A 91 -25.83 -8.91 21.55
N ILE A 92 -26.55 -9.66 22.37
CA ILE A 92 -26.06 -10.10 23.69
C ILE A 92 -24.82 -11.00 23.50
N ILE A 93 -24.88 -11.97 22.59
CA ILE A 93 -23.76 -12.88 22.31
C ILE A 93 -22.54 -12.10 21.79
N ILE A 94 -22.75 -11.14 20.91
CA ILE A 94 -21.68 -10.29 20.37
C ILE A 94 -21.05 -9.45 21.48
N ALA A 95 -21.87 -8.87 22.38
CA ALA A 95 -21.37 -8.09 23.50
C ALA A 95 -20.49 -8.95 24.43
N ASP A 96 -20.96 -10.15 24.79
CA ASP A 96 -20.20 -11.12 25.60
C ASP A 96 -18.88 -11.51 24.92
N LYS A 97 -18.93 -11.85 23.63
CA LYS A 97 -17.72 -12.21 22.87
C LYS A 97 -16.72 -11.06 22.78
N ARG A 98 -17.21 -9.82 22.63
CA ARG A 98 -16.36 -8.63 22.63
C ARG A 98 -15.69 -8.40 24.00
N GLU A 99 -16.40 -8.66 25.10
CA GLU A 99 -15.84 -8.56 26.45
C GLU A 99 -14.74 -9.59 26.65
N VAL A 100 -15.02 -10.88 26.38
CA VAL A 100 -14.03 -11.96 26.45
C VAL A 100 -12.82 -11.69 25.57
N LEU A 101 -13.04 -11.16 24.36
CA LEU A 101 -11.95 -10.77 23.46
C LEU A 101 -11.12 -9.64 24.05
N ARG A 102 -11.75 -8.63 24.66
CA ARG A 102 -11.06 -7.51 25.30
C ARG A 102 -10.18 -7.96 26.45
N ASP A 103 -10.71 -8.84 27.31
CA ASP A 103 -9.98 -9.38 28.44
C ASP A 103 -8.77 -10.20 27.98
N ARG A 104 -8.95 -11.09 27.02
CA ARG A 104 -7.85 -11.86 26.43
C ARG A 104 -6.82 -11.01 25.69
N ARG A 105 -7.26 -9.89 25.08
CA ARG A 105 -6.34 -8.92 24.45
C ARG A 105 -5.60 -8.10 25.49
N GLY A 106 -6.19 -7.83 26.65
CA GLY A 106 -5.53 -7.06 27.71
C GLY A 106 -4.16 -7.59 28.03
N ASP A 107 -4.06 -8.92 28.19
CA ASP A 107 -2.82 -9.63 28.50
C ASP A 107 -1.80 -9.58 27.33
N LEU A 108 -2.25 -9.40 26.10
CA LEU A 108 -1.39 -9.38 24.90
C LEU A 108 -1.07 -7.94 24.41
N ASN A 109 -1.78 -6.94 24.89
CA ASN A 109 -1.59 -5.54 24.42
C ASN A 109 -0.17 -5.03 24.71
N GLU A 110 0.39 -5.37 25.85
CA GLU A 110 1.76 -5.01 26.23
C GLU A 110 2.78 -5.69 25.30
N LEU A 111 2.53 -6.97 24.98
CA LEU A 111 3.37 -7.72 24.05
C LEU A 111 3.33 -7.11 22.65
N PHE A 112 2.14 -6.79 22.16
CA PHE A 112 2.01 -6.19 20.83
C PHE A 112 2.59 -4.77 20.76
N GLY A 113 2.46 -3.97 21.81
CA GLY A 113 3.12 -2.67 21.89
C GLY A 113 4.64 -2.77 21.89
N THR A 114 5.19 -3.73 22.63
CA THR A 114 6.63 -4.02 22.63
C THR A 114 7.09 -4.51 21.25
N LEU A 115 6.32 -5.43 20.64
CA LEU A 115 6.63 -5.96 19.32
C LEU A 115 6.62 -4.85 18.27
N GLN A 116 5.64 -3.94 18.31
CA GLN A 116 5.56 -2.79 17.42
C GLN A 116 6.79 -1.88 17.55
N GLY A 117 7.22 -1.59 18.78
CA GLY A 117 8.42 -0.81 19.05
C GLY A 117 9.68 -1.46 18.48
N VAL A 118 9.90 -2.74 18.82
CA VAL A 118 11.06 -3.51 18.35
C VAL A 118 11.04 -3.66 16.82
N ALA A 119 9.89 -3.93 16.22
CA ALA A 119 9.75 -4.02 14.78
C ALA A 119 10.04 -2.68 14.09
N GLY A 120 9.65 -1.55 14.69
CA GLY A 120 9.98 -0.20 14.21
C GLY A 120 11.49 0.07 14.19
N ASP A 121 12.20 -0.33 15.24
CA ASP A 121 13.65 -0.22 15.31
C ASP A 121 14.33 -1.08 14.21
N PHE A 122 13.83 -2.31 14.02
CA PHE A 122 14.33 -3.18 12.94
C PHE A 122 14.00 -2.65 11.55
N LEU A 123 12.84 -2.04 11.34
CA LEU A 123 12.48 -1.41 10.07
C LEU A 123 13.48 -0.31 9.70
N SER A 124 13.83 0.55 10.65
CA SER A 124 14.84 1.59 10.45
C SER A 124 16.21 0.98 10.10
N ASN A 125 16.58 -0.10 10.77
CA ASN A 125 17.82 -0.81 10.46
C ASN A 125 17.81 -1.42 9.05
N PHE A 126 16.72 -2.08 8.66
CA PHE A 126 16.59 -2.73 7.35
C PHE A 126 16.56 -1.72 6.20
N GLN A 127 15.98 -0.53 6.40
CA GLN A 127 15.99 0.53 5.40
C GLN A 127 17.41 0.99 5.03
N ASN A 128 18.37 0.81 5.94
CA ASN A 128 19.75 1.21 5.74
C ASN A 128 20.70 0.02 5.58
N SER A 129 20.21 -1.20 5.68
CA SER A 129 21.04 -2.40 5.62
C SER A 129 21.36 -2.81 4.20
N LEU A 130 22.65 -3.04 3.92
CA LEU A 130 23.11 -3.64 2.67
C LEU A 130 22.51 -5.03 2.38
N ILE A 131 22.08 -5.73 3.43
CA ILE A 131 21.42 -7.03 3.30
C ILE A 131 20.06 -6.89 2.60
N SER A 132 19.38 -5.77 2.79
CA SER A 132 18.11 -5.48 2.13
C SER A 132 18.25 -5.28 0.61
N ALA A 133 19.42 -4.87 0.14
CA ALA A 133 19.70 -4.84 -1.30
C ALA A 133 19.69 -6.23 -1.94
N GLN A 134 20.10 -7.26 -1.20
CA GLN A 134 20.08 -8.66 -1.65
C GLN A 134 18.72 -9.32 -1.43
N TYR A 135 18.06 -9.01 -0.33
CA TYR A 135 16.76 -9.58 0.08
C TYR A 135 15.70 -8.49 0.08
N SER A 136 15.18 -8.16 -1.09
CA SER A 136 14.15 -7.15 -1.27
C SER A 136 12.82 -7.55 -0.63
N GLY A 137 11.95 -6.58 -0.33
CA GLY A 137 10.61 -6.81 0.22
C GLY A 137 10.56 -7.03 1.73
N ARG A 138 11.69 -7.00 2.45
CA ARG A 138 11.74 -7.17 3.91
C ARG A 138 11.18 -5.96 4.64
N THR A 139 11.45 -4.78 4.13
CA THR A 139 10.99 -3.50 4.69
C THR A 139 9.49 -3.36 4.58
N GLU A 140 8.92 -3.67 3.43
CA GLU A 140 7.48 -3.65 3.18
C GLU A 140 6.74 -4.67 4.06
N ALA A 141 7.26 -5.90 4.11
CA ALA A 141 6.67 -6.95 4.95
C ALA A 141 6.73 -6.62 6.45
N LEU A 142 7.79 -5.93 6.90
CA LEU A 142 7.92 -5.51 8.29
C LEU A 142 6.99 -4.33 8.61
N ASP A 143 6.82 -3.41 7.69
CA ASP A 143 5.87 -2.30 7.83
C ASP A 143 4.42 -2.82 7.96
N GLU A 144 4.04 -3.82 7.17
CA GLU A 144 2.74 -4.50 7.31
C GLU A 144 2.55 -5.11 8.71
N ILE A 145 3.58 -5.77 9.24
CA ILE A 145 3.57 -6.36 10.59
C ILE A 145 3.38 -5.26 11.64
N ILE A 146 4.09 -4.13 11.51
CA ILE A 146 3.99 -2.99 12.43
C ILE A 146 2.57 -2.40 12.43
N GLN A 147 1.99 -2.20 11.24
CA GLN A 147 0.64 -1.66 11.11
C GLN A 147 -0.41 -2.59 11.74
N ARG A 148 -0.28 -3.90 11.55
CA ARG A 148 -1.17 -4.89 12.18
C ARG A 148 -0.98 -4.99 13.68
N ALA A 149 0.25 -4.92 14.17
CA ALA A 149 0.54 -4.91 15.62
C ALA A 149 -0.12 -3.73 16.32
N GLY A 150 -0.20 -2.57 15.67
CA GLY A 150 -0.90 -1.38 16.16
C GLY A 150 -2.41 -1.37 15.93
N SER A 151 -2.94 -2.32 15.15
CA SER A 151 -4.36 -2.34 14.81
C SER A 151 -5.22 -2.85 15.97
N THR A 152 -6.38 -2.21 16.18
CA THR A 152 -7.38 -2.70 17.13
C THR A 152 -8.31 -3.76 16.52
N ILE A 153 -8.32 -3.90 15.21
CA ILE A 153 -9.25 -4.74 14.46
C ILE A 153 -8.56 -6.01 13.98
N GLU A 154 -7.37 -5.88 13.39
CA GLU A 154 -6.58 -6.98 12.86
C GLU A 154 -5.47 -7.34 13.84
N GLN A 155 -5.41 -8.61 14.23
CA GLN A 155 -4.36 -9.11 15.12
C GLN A 155 -3.27 -9.77 14.29
N LEU A 156 -2.02 -9.66 14.76
CA LEU A 156 -0.92 -10.45 14.25
C LEU A 156 -1.20 -11.93 14.46
N ASN A 157 -1.00 -12.72 13.43
CA ASN A 157 -1.02 -14.16 13.50
C ASN A 157 0.39 -14.72 13.82
N VAL A 158 0.45 -16.02 14.12
CA VAL A 158 1.71 -16.69 14.46
C VAL A 158 2.70 -16.66 13.31
N ASP A 159 2.21 -16.81 12.05
CA ASP A 159 3.06 -16.82 10.85
C ASP A 159 3.76 -15.48 10.64
N GLU A 160 3.10 -14.37 10.98
CA GLU A 160 3.69 -13.02 10.89
C GLU A 160 4.75 -12.79 11.97
N MET A 161 4.53 -13.31 13.17
CA MET A 161 5.54 -13.28 14.23
C MET A 161 6.76 -14.14 13.87
N GLU A 162 6.54 -15.32 13.29
CA GLU A 162 7.60 -16.18 12.76
C GLU A 162 8.36 -15.52 11.62
N ARG A 163 7.68 -14.82 10.74
CA ARG A 163 8.30 -14.04 9.65
C ARG A 163 9.18 -12.92 10.18
N PHE A 164 8.71 -12.18 11.20
CA PHE A 164 9.52 -11.16 11.85
C PHE A 164 10.78 -11.75 12.48
N TRP A 165 10.61 -12.83 13.24
CA TRP A 165 11.73 -13.55 13.84
C TRP A 165 12.73 -14.07 12.78
N PHE A 166 12.24 -14.58 11.66
CA PHE A 166 13.07 -15.00 10.53
C PHE A 166 13.90 -13.83 9.97
N PHE A 167 13.31 -12.66 9.80
CA PHE A 167 14.04 -11.48 9.30
C PHE A 167 15.16 -11.05 10.24
N MET A 168 14.92 -11.09 11.56
CA MET A 168 15.98 -10.82 12.55
C MET A 168 17.13 -11.82 12.44
N HIS A 169 16.81 -13.10 12.33
CA HIS A 169 17.82 -14.15 12.17
C HIS A 169 18.56 -14.05 10.84
N GLN A 170 17.87 -13.71 9.79
CA GLN A 170 18.47 -13.46 8.47
C GLN A 170 19.47 -12.31 8.54
N GLU A 171 19.10 -11.18 9.16
CA GLU A 171 20.01 -10.04 9.34
C GLU A 171 21.25 -10.45 10.11
N LEU A 172 21.07 -11.13 11.25
CA LEU A 172 22.17 -11.61 12.10
C LEU A 172 23.10 -12.56 11.33
N THR A 173 22.52 -13.53 10.62
CA THR A 173 23.30 -14.53 9.88
C THR A 173 24.05 -13.91 8.71
N GLU A 174 23.37 -13.08 7.95
CA GLU A 174 23.94 -12.46 6.74
C GLU A 174 24.93 -11.36 7.07
N SER A 175 24.84 -10.73 8.24
CA SER A 175 25.81 -9.73 8.69
C SER A 175 27.24 -10.31 8.86
N GLY A 176 27.35 -11.61 9.12
CA GLY A 176 28.64 -12.32 9.24
C GLY A 176 29.14 -12.98 7.93
N ARG A 177 28.41 -12.87 6.83
CA ARG A 177 28.72 -13.61 5.58
C ARG A 177 29.29 -12.71 4.49
N VAL A 178 30.29 -13.24 3.77
CA VAL A 178 30.73 -12.65 2.51
C VAL A 178 30.07 -13.44 1.38
N VAL A 179 29.28 -12.75 0.55
CA VAL A 179 28.44 -13.38 -0.48
C VAL A 179 28.54 -12.59 -1.79
N SER A 180 28.69 -13.32 -2.90
CA SER A 180 28.57 -12.73 -4.24
C SER A 180 27.23 -13.09 -4.86
N TYR A 181 26.56 -12.10 -5.42
CA TYR A 181 25.26 -12.24 -6.10
C TYR A 181 25.16 -11.24 -7.26
N THR A 182 24.20 -11.46 -8.14
CA THR A 182 23.89 -10.50 -9.23
C THR A 182 22.74 -9.60 -8.80
N GLY A 183 22.90 -8.31 -8.96
CA GLY A 183 21.88 -7.32 -8.60
C GLY A 183 22.03 -6.03 -9.39
N ASP A 184 21.05 -5.16 -9.24
CA ASP A 184 21.01 -3.90 -9.94
C ASP A 184 21.80 -2.83 -9.18
N VAL A 185 22.64 -2.12 -9.92
CA VAL A 185 23.50 -1.04 -9.41
C VAL A 185 23.26 0.21 -10.23
N THR A 186 22.95 1.31 -9.54
CA THR A 186 22.84 2.63 -10.16
C THR A 186 24.22 3.23 -10.36
N LEU A 187 24.52 3.61 -11.59
CA LEU A 187 25.77 4.21 -12.01
C LEU A 187 25.79 5.73 -11.77
N PRO A 188 26.96 6.38 -11.76
CA PRO A 188 27.04 7.83 -11.56
C PRO A 188 26.32 8.67 -12.62
N ASN A 189 26.05 8.10 -13.80
CA ASN A 189 25.27 8.76 -14.87
C ASN A 189 23.75 8.61 -14.69
N GLY A 190 23.30 7.89 -13.63
CA GLY A 190 21.89 7.63 -13.35
C GLY A 190 21.32 6.37 -14.01
N ASP A 191 22.09 5.69 -14.85
CA ASP A 191 21.64 4.43 -15.47
C ASP A 191 21.71 3.28 -14.45
N THR A 192 20.87 2.28 -14.60
CA THR A 192 20.89 1.05 -13.80
C THR A 192 21.48 -0.09 -14.64
N ALA A 193 22.45 -0.79 -14.08
CA ALA A 193 23.08 -1.94 -14.71
C ALA A 193 23.08 -3.14 -13.77
N SER A 194 22.79 -4.32 -14.32
CA SER A 194 22.93 -5.58 -13.56
C SER A 194 24.39 -5.97 -13.48
N ARG A 195 24.93 -6.06 -12.26
CA ARG A 195 26.34 -6.33 -11.97
C ARG A 195 26.52 -7.46 -10.97
N SER A 196 27.70 -8.06 -10.99
CA SER A 196 28.13 -8.95 -9.91
C SER A 196 28.54 -8.14 -8.69
N ILE A 197 27.87 -8.35 -7.57
CA ILE A 197 28.06 -7.64 -6.31
C ILE A 197 28.64 -8.61 -5.30
N THR A 198 29.71 -8.23 -4.62
CA THR A 198 30.23 -8.95 -3.46
C THR A 198 29.91 -8.14 -2.20
N ARG A 199 29.03 -8.68 -1.36
CA ARG A 199 28.66 -8.10 -0.08
C ARG A 199 29.52 -8.66 1.04
N ILE A 200 30.06 -7.79 1.87
CA ILE A 200 30.92 -8.11 3.02
C ILE A 200 30.13 -7.82 4.28
N GLY A 201 29.39 -8.80 4.74
CA GLY A 201 28.51 -8.64 5.89
C GLY A 201 27.48 -7.54 5.71
N ALA A 202 27.25 -6.78 6.75
CA ALA A 202 26.45 -5.56 6.75
C ALA A 202 27.30 -4.30 6.48
N PHE A 203 28.62 -4.45 6.24
CA PHE A 203 29.55 -3.31 6.22
C PHE A 203 29.72 -2.67 4.85
N ASN A 204 30.03 -3.49 3.83
CA ASN A 204 30.35 -2.99 2.50
C ASN A 204 29.78 -3.89 1.40
N ALA A 205 29.52 -3.28 0.26
CA ALA A 205 29.29 -3.97 -1.00
C ALA A 205 30.24 -3.40 -2.05
N VAL A 206 30.77 -4.27 -2.91
CA VAL A 206 31.71 -3.90 -3.98
C VAL A 206 31.24 -4.53 -5.29
N SER A 207 31.44 -3.80 -6.39
CA SER A 207 31.20 -4.28 -7.74
C SER A 207 32.24 -3.67 -8.68
N ASP A 208 32.85 -4.49 -9.54
CA ASP A 208 33.89 -4.08 -10.47
C ASP A 208 35.07 -3.32 -9.79
N GLY A 209 35.37 -3.66 -8.54
CA GLY A 209 36.41 -3.02 -7.72
C GLY A 209 35.96 -1.68 -7.09
N GLU A 210 34.74 -1.24 -7.35
CA GLU A 210 34.17 -0.01 -6.80
C GLU A 210 33.34 -0.32 -5.56
N TYR A 211 33.38 0.55 -4.56
CA TYR A 211 32.52 0.49 -3.38
C TYR A 211 31.13 1.05 -3.72
N LEU A 212 30.13 0.39 -3.17
CA LEU A 212 28.73 0.75 -3.35
C LEU A 212 28.13 1.25 -2.04
N SER A 213 27.13 2.11 -2.13
CA SER A 213 26.25 2.48 -1.03
C SER A 213 24.83 1.99 -1.30
N TYR A 214 24.10 1.68 -0.25
CA TYR A 214 22.68 1.35 -0.33
C TYR A 214 21.85 2.57 0.07
N SER A 215 20.80 2.83 -0.66
CA SER A 215 19.78 3.81 -0.31
C SER A 215 18.43 3.12 -0.22
N GLY A 216 17.86 3.11 0.98
CA GLY A 216 16.52 2.56 1.20
C GLY A 216 15.43 3.29 0.40
N ASP A 217 15.61 4.58 0.15
CA ASP A 217 14.67 5.37 -0.64
C ASP A 217 14.60 4.93 -2.11
N ILE A 218 15.73 4.47 -2.65
CA ILE A 218 15.84 4.02 -4.05
C ILE A 218 15.63 2.49 -4.14
N GLY A 219 15.88 1.76 -3.05
CA GLY A 219 15.79 0.30 -3.02
C GLY A 219 16.93 -0.43 -3.75
N HIS A 220 17.96 0.30 -4.22
CA HIS A 220 19.06 -0.23 -5.00
C HIS A 220 20.42 0.21 -4.45
N LEU A 221 21.46 -0.56 -4.82
CA LEU A 221 22.83 -0.16 -4.62
C LEU A 221 23.23 0.88 -5.67
N GLN A 222 24.05 1.83 -5.25
CA GLN A 222 24.61 2.85 -6.14
C GLN A 222 26.12 2.92 -5.98
N VAL A 223 26.84 3.21 -7.07
CA VAL A 223 28.27 3.43 -7.03
C VAL A 223 28.53 4.71 -6.22
N LEU A 224 29.45 4.62 -5.24
CA LEU A 224 29.84 5.80 -4.47
C LEU A 224 30.39 6.88 -5.41
N PRO A 225 29.90 8.12 -5.34
CA PRO A 225 30.39 9.22 -6.18
C PRO A 225 31.87 9.52 -5.99
N ARG A 226 32.37 9.24 -4.80
CA ARG A 226 33.81 9.30 -4.47
C ARG A 226 34.23 7.97 -3.90
N GLN A 227 35.19 7.35 -4.55
CA GLN A 227 35.78 6.09 -4.13
C GLN A 227 36.92 6.34 -3.15
N PRO A 228 37.24 5.37 -2.26
CA PRO A 228 38.44 5.40 -1.45
C PRO A 228 39.72 5.38 -2.29
N ASP A 229 40.86 5.49 -1.65
CA ASP A 229 42.15 5.49 -2.35
C ASP A 229 42.40 4.19 -3.13
N ALA A 230 43.31 4.27 -4.12
CA ALA A 230 43.59 3.19 -5.07
C ALA A 230 44.02 1.87 -4.39
N GLY A 231 44.65 1.95 -3.22
CA GLY A 231 45.08 0.75 -2.49
C GLY A 231 43.89 -0.02 -1.91
N ILE A 232 42.89 0.69 -1.41
CA ILE A 232 41.63 0.12 -0.89
C ILE A 232 40.80 -0.46 -2.06
N MET A 233 40.68 0.26 -3.18
CA MET A 233 40.00 -0.23 -4.38
C MET A 233 40.65 -1.49 -4.96
N ALA A 234 41.99 -1.55 -5.00
CA ALA A 234 42.71 -2.75 -5.42
C ALA A 234 42.40 -3.96 -4.52
N SER A 235 42.23 -3.75 -3.22
CA SER A 235 41.84 -4.81 -2.28
C SER A 235 40.42 -5.32 -2.55
N ALA A 236 39.49 -4.46 -2.94
CA ALA A 236 38.13 -4.82 -3.33
C ALA A 236 38.12 -5.66 -4.62
N SER A 237 38.88 -5.24 -5.63
CA SER A 237 39.07 -6.01 -6.87
C SER A 237 39.67 -7.38 -6.62
N ALA A 238 40.66 -7.47 -5.72
CA ALA A 238 41.27 -8.73 -5.32
C ALA A 238 40.27 -9.68 -4.64
N LEU A 239 39.37 -9.14 -3.81
CA LEU A 239 38.30 -9.92 -3.18
C LEU A 239 37.36 -10.50 -4.23
N GLN A 240 36.93 -9.70 -5.20
CA GLN A 240 36.01 -10.16 -6.25
C GLN A 240 36.64 -11.24 -7.15
N GLY A 241 37.94 -11.19 -7.36
CA GLY A 241 38.68 -12.20 -8.12
C GLY A 241 39.04 -13.46 -7.31
N ALA A 242 38.82 -13.45 -5.99
CA ALA A 242 39.20 -14.58 -5.14
C ALA A 242 38.17 -15.70 -5.24
N SER A 243 38.57 -16.90 -5.56
CA SER A 243 37.73 -18.09 -5.59
C SER A 243 37.77 -18.90 -4.28
N SER A 244 38.79 -18.71 -3.44
CA SER A 244 38.98 -19.42 -2.17
C SER A 244 40.05 -18.75 -1.31
N GLY A 245 40.10 -19.07 -0.03
CA GLY A 245 41.09 -18.59 0.92
C GLY A 245 40.75 -17.26 1.57
N PHE A 246 41.76 -16.60 2.15
CA PHE A 246 41.64 -15.32 2.82
C PHE A 246 42.14 -14.19 1.96
N THR A 247 41.32 -13.19 1.73
CA THR A 247 41.71 -11.99 1.00
C THR A 247 41.61 -10.78 1.93
N LYS A 248 42.66 -9.97 1.95
CA LYS A 248 42.65 -8.72 2.71
C LYS A 248 41.81 -7.68 1.95
N VAL A 249 40.84 -7.09 2.60
CA VAL A 249 39.97 -6.06 2.02
C VAL A 249 39.76 -4.92 3.01
N GLY A 250 39.68 -3.70 2.51
CA GLY A 250 39.29 -2.54 3.30
C GLY A 250 37.81 -2.60 3.62
N ILE A 251 37.44 -2.49 4.90
CA ILE A 251 36.05 -2.40 5.35
C ILE A 251 35.82 -1.09 6.12
N ASP A 252 34.65 -0.52 5.88
CA ASP A 252 34.14 0.55 6.71
C ASP A 252 33.30 -0.07 7.83
N PRO A 253 33.80 -0.08 9.10
CA PRO A 253 33.07 -0.69 10.20
C PRO A 253 31.83 0.12 10.59
N THR A 254 31.69 1.35 10.07
CA THR A 254 30.52 2.19 10.24
C THR A 254 29.49 1.96 9.14
N GLY A 255 29.70 1.01 8.22
CA GLY A 255 28.76 0.56 7.19
C GLY A 255 27.43 0.07 7.80
N GLY A 256 26.40 0.11 7.04
CA GLY A 256 25.04 -0.15 7.55
C GLY A 256 24.42 1.05 8.24
N VAL A 257 23.83 0.87 9.41
CA VAL A 257 23.02 1.89 10.12
C VAL A 257 23.75 3.19 10.46
N GLY A 258 25.08 3.17 10.54
CA GLY A 258 25.86 4.35 10.89
C GLY A 258 26.96 4.67 9.91
N GLY A 259 27.14 3.83 8.93
CA GLY A 259 28.30 3.79 8.14
C GLY A 259 28.36 4.73 7.00
N GLN A 260 28.69 5.87 7.33
CA GLN A 260 28.77 6.90 6.32
C GLN A 260 30.17 7.51 6.22
N VAL A 261 31.18 6.84 6.78
CA VAL A 261 32.55 7.34 6.59
C VAL A 261 32.89 7.32 5.12
N LEU A 262 32.63 6.21 4.40
CA LEU A 262 32.81 6.15 2.95
C LEU A 262 31.85 7.08 2.20
N ALA A 263 30.58 7.13 2.58
CA ALA A 263 29.62 8.05 1.96
C ALA A 263 29.94 9.52 2.27
N ASN A 264 30.45 9.82 3.47
CA ASN A 264 30.86 11.15 3.87
C ASN A 264 32.18 11.60 3.25
N LEU A 265 32.99 10.68 2.70
CA LEU A 265 34.20 11.07 1.91
C LEU A 265 33.81 12.02 0.76
N VAL A 266 32.58 11.92 0.24
CA VAL A 266 32.06 12.85 -0.77
C VAL A 266 31.98 14.29 -0.22
N ASN A 267 31.68 14.44 1.06
CA ASN A 267 31.51 15.73 1.72
C ASN A 267 32.83 16.38 2.18
N PHE A 268 33.94 15.62 2.21
CA PHE A 268 35.26 16.16 2.48
C PHE A 268 35.93 16.56 1.17
N PRO A 269 35.97 17.85 0.84
CA PRO A 269 36.64 18.29 -0.39
C PRO A 269 38.13 17.96 -0.30
N THR A 270 38.72 17.47 -1.41
CA THR A 270 40.16 17.35 -1.51
C THR A 270 40.83 18.71 -1.37
N VAL A 271 42.10 18.75 -0.98
CA VAL A 271 42.83 20.03 -0.87
C VAL A 271 42.77 20.82 -2.17
N GLU A 272 42.84 20.14 -3.32
CA GLU A 272 42.70 20.75 -4.63
C GLU A 272 41.32 21.36 -4.85
N GLU A 273 40.24 20.62 -4.54
CA GLU A 273 38.85 21.12 -4.61
C GLU A 273 38.60 22.26 -3.63
N GLN A 274 39.17 22.17 -2.43
CA GLN A 274 39.04 23.21 -1.41
C GLN A 274 39.68 24.51 -1.87
N VAL A 275 40.87 24.42 -2.49
CA VAL A 275 41.56 25.57 -3.07
C VAL A 275 40.78 26.09 -4.28
N ARG A 276 40.32 25.21 -5.18
CA ARG A 276 39.66 25.60 -6.42
C ARG A 276 38.27 26.17 -6.22
N ASN A 277 37.46 25.54 -5.38
CA ASN A 277 36.04 25.89 -5.24
C ASN A 277 35.75 26.87 -4.09
N ASN A 278 36.49 26.73 -2.96
CA ASN A 278 36.21 27.58 -1.77
C ASN A 278 37.11 28.80 -1.64
N SER A 279 38.33 28.74 -2.18
CA SER A 279 39.30 29.83 -2.03
C SER A 279 39.40 30.72 -3.28
N GLY A 280 38.84 30.27 -4.40
CA GLY A 280 38.85 31.02 -5.68
C GLY A 280 40.26 31.49 -6.06
N VAL A 281 40.32 32.64 -6.76
CA VAL A 281 41.60 33.25 -7.22
C VAL A 281 42.52 33.60 -6.05
N ILE A 282 41.96 33.97 -4.89
CA ILE A 282 42.74 34.37 -3.70
C ILE A 282 43.57 33.17 -3.18
N GLY A 283 43.02 31.96 -3.17
CA GLY A 283 43.72 30.78 -2.74
C GLY A 283 44.95 30.45 -3.59
N PHE A 284 44.86 30.63 -4.90
CA PHE A 284 46.01 30.47 -5.79
C PHE A 284 47.11 31.51 -5.57
N ILE A 285 46.72 32.78 -5.27
CA ILE A 285 47.69 33.83 -4.94
C ILE A 285 48.40 33.48 -3.64
N ILE A 286 47.71 33.03 -2.62
CA ILE A 286 48.31 32.66 -1.32
C ILE A 286 49.31 31.50 -1.48
N ILE A 287 48.92 30.49 -2.22
CA ILE A 287 49.82 29.36 -2.52
C ILE A 287 51.02 29.83 -3.32
N GLY A 288 50.83 30.67 -4.32
CA GLY A 288 51.94 31.26 -5.08
C GLY A 288 52.94 32.03 -4.21
N VAL A 289 52.45 32.90 -3.32
CA VAL A 289 53.27 33.62 -2.37
C VAL A 289 53.97 32.66 -1.39
N GLY A 290 53.29 31.61 -0.91
CA GLY A 290 53.86 30.58 -0.07
C GLY A 290 54.99 29.82 -0.74
N VAL A 291 54.84 29.41 -1.99
CA VAL A 291 55.89 28.75 -2.79
C VAL A 291 57.12 29.65 -2.94
N VAL A 292 56.89 30.93 -3.30
CA VAL A 292 57.98 31.90 -3.42
C VAL A 292 58.72 32.07 -2.06
N GLY A 293 58.00 32.17 -0.96
CA GLY A 293 58.55 32.22 0.38
C GLY A 293 59.43 31.00 0.75
N ILE A 294 58.94 29.81 0.43
CA ILE A 294 59.67 28.56 0.65
C ILE A 294 60.94 28.52 -0.20
N LEU A 295 60.87 28.88 -1.49
CA LEU A 295 62.03 28.94 -2.38
C LEU A 295 63.09 29.95 -1.88
N LEU A 296 62.68 31.15 -1.44
CA LEU A 296 63.62 32.11 -0.88
C LEU A 296 64.24 31.62 0.45
N GLY A 297 63.44 30.98 1.30
CA GLY A 297 63.91 30.33 2.52
C GLY A 297 64.93 29.26 2.24
N PHE A 298 64.67 28.40 1.29
CA PHE A 298 65.58 27.33 0.86
C PHE A 298 66.90 27.89 0.26
N LEU A 299 66.78 28.89 -0.61
CA LEU A 299 67.94 29.59 -1.18
C LEU A 299 68.82 30.21 -0.09
N ARG A 300 68.20 30.87 0.91
CA ARG A 300 68.94 31.46 2.02
C ARG A 300 69.62 30.42 2.91
N LEU A 301 68.96 29.27 3.12
CA LEU A 301 69.52 28.16 3.87
C LEU A 301 70.71 27.54 3.14
N LEU A 302 70.65 27.37 1.79
CA LEU A 302 71.75 26.96 0.97
C LEU A 302 72.95 27.92 1.02
N LEU A 303 72.69 29.23 0.91
CA LEU A 303 73.73 30.28 1.01
C LEU A 303 74.43 30.27 2.38
N LEU A 304 73.65 30.16 3.48
CA LEU A 304 74.18 30.04 4.83
C LEU A 304 74.96 28.73 5.04
N SER A 305 74.53 27.62 4.49
CA SER A 305 75.20 26.33 4.51
C SER A 305 76.58 26.41 3.79
N LEU A 306 76.61 27.02 2.61
CA LEU A 306 77.81 27.24 1.85
C LEU A 306 78.80 28.16 2.56
N THR A 307 78.34 29.22 3.19
CA THR A 307 79.16 30.13 4.02
C THR A 307 79.68 29.40 5.25
N SER A 308 78.89 28.59 5.93
CA SER A 308 79.28 27.76 7.06
C SER A 308 80.39 26.78 6.72
N ILE A 309 80.30 26.16 5.55
CA ILE A 309 81.38 25.23 5.05
C ILE A 309 82.66 25.98 4.78
N LYS A 310 82.59 27.21 4.18
CA LYS A 310 83.77 28.03 3.93
C LYS A 310 84.43 28.46 5.21
N VAL A 311 83.68 28.86 6.24
CA VAL A 311 84.21 29.26 7.54
C VAL A 311 84.81 28.08 8.28
N ARG A 312 84.24 26.88 8.24
CA ARG A 312 84.79 25.67 8.83
C ARG A 312 86.11 25.24 8.19
N GLY A 313 86.34 25.58 6.93
CA GLY A 313 87.61 25.26 6.22
C GLY A 313 88.71 26.29 6.46
N GLN A 314 88.43 27.38 7.27
CA GLN A 314 89.43 28.41 7.61
C GLN A 314 89.97 28.27 9.04
N ILE A 315 89.38 27.36 9.82
CA ILE A 315 89.82 26.98 11.16
C ILE A 315 90.60 25.62 11.01
#